data_56d46f6929423d33afc1bb9c85b259ef
#
_entry.id   56d46f6929423d33afc1bb9c85b259ef
#
_cell.length_a   1.000
_cell.length_b   1.000
_cell.length_c   1.000
_cell.angle_alpha   90.00
_cell.angle_beta   90.00
_cell.angle_gamma   90.00
#
_symmetry.space_group_name_H-M   'P 1'
#
loop_
_entity.id
_entity.type
_entity.pdbx_description
1 polymer ?
#
loop_
_entity_poly.entity_id
_entity_poly.type
_entity_poly.pdbx_seq_one_letter_code
_entity_poly.pdbx_strand_id
1 'polypeptide(L)'
;LATLAKDANMGETVTDMSAFCTQYLSVFNTGINYSFIASGAAMLISLVIFIACRQVFPTPGKKEKKETVNYSADEKAALAKEIKQRMYALFAVLGIVIFFWFSFHQNGQSLAYFARDFVQTDKIAPEIWQAINPFFVIVLTPLIMLFFGYFTRRGREISTPKKIAFGMGIAGLAFLFLTIFSWQQGYPSAETFKEMDTVAKAGMKAGPWVLIVVYFFLTVAELFISPLGLSFVSKVAPKNLQGLCQGLWLGATALGNLFLWIGPLMYNK
;
A
#
# COMPACT_ATOMS: atom_id res chain seq x y z
N LEU A 1 6.47 -27.54 8.94
CA LEU A 1 7.59 -27.60 9.88
C LEU A 1 8.51 -28.76 9.58
N ALA A 2 8.02 -30.01 9.45
CA ALA A 2 8.89 -31.19 9.16
C ALA A 2 9.66 -31.03 7.83
N THR A 3 9.03 -30.53 6.78
CA THR A 3 9.68 -30.26 5.48
C THR A 3 10.74 -29.16 5.62
N LEU A 4 10.42 -28.10 6.32
CA LEU A 4 11.32 -26.96 6.56
C LEU A 4 12.51 -27.38 7.44
N ALA A 5 12.29 -28.23 8.42
CA ALA A 5 13.33 -28.80 9.25
C ALA A 5 14.27 -29.72 8.44
N LYS A 6 13.71 -30.51 7.54
CA LYS A 6 14.48 -31.37 6.63
C LYS A 6 15.31 -30.56 5.65
N ASP A 7 14.74 -29.50 5.07
CA ASP A 7 15.46 -28.61 4.14
C ASP A 7 16.58 -27.82 4.84
N ALA A 8 16.31 -27.32 6.06
CA ALA A 8 17.30 -26.60 6.85
C ALA A 8 18.44 -27.49 7.35
N ASN A 9 18.19 -28.80 7.51
CA ASN A 9 19.19 -29.78 7.94
C ASN A 9 19.78 -30.58 6.75
N MET A 10 19.90 -29.96 5.58
CA MET A 10 20.48 -30.53 4.35
C MET A 10 19.89 -31.89 3.94
N GLY A 11 18.60 -32.10 4.22
CA GLY A 11 17.89 -33.33 3.87
C GLY A 11 17.93 -34.42 4.93
N GLU A 12 18.65 -34.24 6.04
CA GLU A 12 18.64 -35.18 7.17
C GLU A 12 17.40 -35.01 8.06
N THR A 13 16.96 -36.07 8.68
CA THR A 13 15.84 -36.04 9.63
C THR A 13 16.27 -35.41 10.95
N VAL A 14 15.53 -34.41 11.40
CA VAL A 14 15.77 -33.75 12.70
C VAL A 14 15.31 -34.68 13.81
N THR A 15 16.24 -35.09 14.68
CA THR A 15 15.98 -36.02 15.81
C THR A 15 15.26 -35.34 16.96
N ASP A 16 15.57 -34.04 17.22
CA ASP A 16 14.90 -33.21 18.23
C ASP A 16 14.24 -31.98 17.60
N MET A 17 12.95 -32.12 17.33
CA MET A 17 12.14 -31.08 16.74
C MET A 17 11.99 -29.84 17.66
N SER A 18 12.02 -30.02 18.98
CA SER A 18 11.89 -28.94 19.95
C SER A 18 13.14 -28.05 19.96
N ALA A 19 14.32 -28.67 19.99
CA ALA A 19 15.59 -27.96 19.91
C ALA A 19 15.71 -27.24 18.57
N PHE A 20 15.33 -27.88 17.46
CA PHE A 20 15.30 -27.25 16.12
C PHE A 20 14.39 -26.03 16.09
N CYS A 21 13.16 -26.13 16.58
CA CYS A 21 12.22 -25.00 16.62
C CYS A 21 12.77 -23.84 17.45
N THR A 22 13.38 -24.10 18.58
CA THR A 22 13.98 -23.07 19.44
C THR A 22 15.12 -22.37 18.73
N GLN A 23 16.01 -23.13 18.09
CA GLN A 23 17.12 -22.57 17.33
C GLN A 23 16.61 -21.77 16.10
N TYR A 24 15.66 -22.30 15.36
CA TYR A 24 15.06 -21.63 14.21
C TYR A 24 14.43 -20.28 14.61
N LEU A 25 13.63 -20.27 15.68
CA LEU A 25 13.02 -19.04 16.21
C LEU A 25 14.07 -18.02 16.67
N SER A 26 15.17 -18.47 17.28
CA SER A 26 16.27 -17.61 17.68
C SER A 26 16.94 -16.93 16.46
N VAL A 27 17.26 -17.70 15.43
CA VAL A 27 17.85 -17.18 14.19
C VAL A 27 16.88 -16.23 13.47
N PHE A 28 15.60 -16.61 13.41
CA PHE A 28 14.56 -15.78 12.80
C PHE A 28 14.38 -14.44 13.53
N ASN A 29 14.30 -14.45 14.86
CA ASN A 29 14.23 -13.23 15.67
C ASN A 29 15.46 -12.35 15.51
N THR A 30 16.64 -12.97 15.41
CA THR A 30 17.89 -12.24 15.16
C THR A 30 17.84 -11.55 13.79
N GLY A 31 17.35 -12.25 12.75
CA GLY A 31 17.16 -11.68 11.41
C GLY A 31 16.20 -10.48 11.41
N ILE A 32 15.08 -10.59 12.14
CA ILE A 32 14.12 -9.49 12.31
C ILE A 32 14.78 -8.29 13.00
N ASN A 33 15.55 -8.52 14.08
CA ASN A 33 16.24 -7.45 14.79
C ASN A 33 17.24 -6.73 13.88
N TYR A 34 18.01 -7.45 13.06
CA TYR A 34 18.90 -6.84 12.08
C TYR A 34 18.15 -6.03 11.02
N SER A 35 16.97 -6.47 10.58
CA SER A 35 16.12 -5.70 9.66
C SER A 35 15.68 -4.37 10.27
N PHE A 36 15.30 -4.35 11.54
CA PHE A 36 14.96 -3.12 12.24
C PHE A 36 16.17 -2.20 12.43
N ILE A 37 17.35 -2.75 12.74
CA ILE A 37 18.59 -1.98 12.85
C ILE A 37 18.94 -1.36 11.50
N ALA A 38 18.86 -2.12 10.40
CA ALA A 38 19.12 -1.61 9.05
C ALA A 38 18.16 -0.49 8.67
N SER A 39 16.86 -0.65 8.97
CA SER A 39 15.85 0.37 8.73
C SER A 39 16.11 1.62 9.58
N GLY A 40 16.45 1.46 10.86
CA GLY A 40 16.82 2.57 11.74
C GLY A 40 18.05 3.33 11.25
N ALA A 41 19.09 2.61 10.81
CA ALA A 41 20.28 3.21 10.23
C ALA A 41 19.97 4.02 8.96
N ALA A 42 19.13 3.49 8.06
CA ALA A 42 18.67 4.20 6.86
C ALA A 42 17.91 5.49 7.22
N MET A 43 17.05 5.45 8.24
CA MET A 43 16.33 6.63 8.73
C MET A 43 17.29 7.67 9.33
N LEU A 44 18.30 7.26 10.09
CA LEU A 44 19.31 8.16 10.63
C LEU A 44 20.14 8.83 9.53
N ILE A 45 20.56 8.07 8.51
CA ILE A 45 21.25 8.61 7.32
C ILE A 45 20.37 9.65 6.63
N SER A 46 19.08 9.33 6.42
CA SER A 46 18.11 10.25 5.82
C SER A 46 17.97 11.54 6.64
N LEU A 47 17.91 11.41 7.96
CA LEU A 47 17.83 12.56 8.87
C LEU A 47 19.08 13.44 8.78
N VAL A 48 20.27 12.84 8.76
CA VAL A 48 21.54 13.56 8.60
C VAL A 48 21.58 14.32 7.28
N ILE A 49 21.20 13.66 6.16
CA ILE A 49 21.09 14.30 4.84
C ILE A 49 20.11 15.47 4.89
N PHE A 50 18.94 15.28 5.50
CA PHE A 50 17.94 16.33 5.64
C PHE A 50 18.47 17.54 6.41
N ILE A 51 19.14 17.32 7.54
CA ILE A 51 19.71 18.39 8.37
C ILE A 51 20.84 19.11 7.60
N ALA A 52 21.72 18.37 6.93
CA ALA A 52 22.82 18.92 6.15
C ALA A 52 22.31 19.76 4.96
N CYS A 53 21.28 19.28 4.27
CA CYS A 53 20.70 19.94 3.10
C CYS A 53 19.52 20.87 3.43
N ARG A 54 19.21 21.11 4.71
CA ARG A 54 18.02 21.91 5.10
C ARG A 54 17.95 23.31 4.48
N GLN A 55 19.10 23.89 4.13
CA GLN A 55 19.13 25.23 3.50
C GLN A 55 18.72 25.19 2.03
N VAL A 56 18.81 24.03 1.38
CA VAL A 56 18.42 23.82 -0.03
C VAL A 56 16.89 23.65 -0.13
N PHE A 57 16.27 23.12 0.94
CA PHE A 57 14.83 22.93 0.95
C PHE A 57 14.09 24.27 1.14
N PRO A 58 13.09 24.58 0.30
CA PRO A 58 12.27 25.74 0.52
C PRO A 58 11.58 25.63 1.88
N THR A 59 11.86 26.55 2.78
CA THR A 59 11.25 26.58 4.12
C THR A 59 9.78 27.01 3.96
N PRO A 60 8.80 26.11 4.12
CA PRO A 60 7.42 26.52 4.16
C PRO A 60 7.21 27.29 5.47
N GLY A 61 7.19 28.60 5.41
CA GLY A 61 6.92 29.40 6.60
C GLY A 61 7.78 30.63 6.82
N LYS A 62 8.71 31.01 5.95
CA LYS A 62 9.02 32.43 5.84
C LYS A 62 7.69 33.08 5.48
N LYS A 63 7.05 33.70 6.49
CA LYS A 63 5.85 34.49 6.32
C LYS A 63 6.11 35.42 5.13
N GLU A 64 5.61 35.04 3.93
CA GLU A 64 5.32 36.05 2.96
C GLU A 64 4.57 37.11 3.77
N LYS A 65 5.13 38.32 3.86
CA LYS A 65 4.42 39.46 4.45
C LYS A 65 3.04 39.34 3.85
N LYS A 66 2.02 39.13 4.69
CA LYS A 66 0.63 39.19 4.22
C LYS A 66 0.53 40.57 3.59
N GLU A 67 0.61 40.65 2.28
CA GLU A 67 0.03 41.80 1.60
C GLU A 67 -1.41 41.77 2.06
N THR A 68 -1.75 42.75 2.88
CA THR A 68 -3.13 43.01 3.29
C THR A 68 -3.85 43.55 2.06
N VAL A 69 -4.18 42.59 1.15
CA VAL A 69 -5.10 42.92 0.05
C VAL A 69 -6.43 43.13 0.75
N ASN A 70 -6.85 44.41 0.78
CA ASN A 70 -8.15 44.77 1.31
C ASN A 70 -9.23 44.31 0.31
N TYR A 71 -9.69 43.09 0.47
CA TYR A 71 -10.85 42.59 -0.26
C TYR A 71 -12.11 43.34 0.17
N SER A 72 -12.97 43.65 -0.76
CA SER A 72 -14.32 44.14 -0.48
C SER A 72 -15.12 43.10 0.27
N ALA A 73 -16.24 43.48 0.91
CA ALA A 73 -17.09 42.50 1.65
C ALA A 73 -17.59 41.39 0.73
N ASP A 74 -17.94 41.71 -0.51
CA ASP A 74 -18.44 40.77 -1.52
C ASP A 74 -17.33 39.81 -1.99
N GLU A 75 -16.11 40.29 -2.19
CA GLU A 75 -14.95 39.46 -2.55
C GLU A 75 -14.57 38.48 -1.42
N LYS A 76 -14.65 38.91 -0.15
CA LYS A 76 -14.44 38.04 1.01
C LYS A 76 -15.49 36.94 1.08
N ALA A 77 -16.75 37.24 0.82
CA ALA A 77 -17.83 36.28 0.79
C ALA A 77 -17.67 35.26 -0.35
N ALA A 78 -17.29 35.74 -1.54
CA ALA A 78 -17.00 34.88 -2.69
C ALA A 78 -15.82 33.93 -2.41
N LEU A 79 -14.73 34.45 -1.86
CA LEU A 79 -13.55 33.66 -1.48
C LEU A 79 -13.86 32.61 -0.40
N ALA A 80 -14.65 32.98 0.61
CA ALA A 80 -15.10 32.05 1.66
C ALA A 80 -15.95 30.91 1.08
N LYS A 81 -16.83 31.22 0.13
CA LYS A 81 -17.66 30.22 -0.57
C LYS A 81 -16.79 29.27 -1.39
N GLU A 82 -15.80 29.78 -2.12
CA GLU A 82 -14.87 28.98 -2.90
C GLU A 82 -14.04 28.05 -2.00
N ILE A 83 -13.47 28.57 -0.90
CA ILE A 83 -12.72 27.77 0.07
C ILE A 83 -13.61 26.66 0.63
N LYS A 84 -14.85 26.97 0.99
CA LYS A 84 -15.83 25.98 1.50
C LYS A 84 -16.09 24.86 0.49
N GLN A 85 -16.29 25.18 -0.78
CA GLN A 85 -16.49 24.20 -1.84
C GLN A 85 -15.25 23.31 -2.04
N ARG A 86 -14.05 23.89 -2.03
CA ARG A 86 -12.78 23.16 -2.11
C ARG A 86 -12.61 22.20 -0.93
N MET A 87 -12.95 22.63 0.29
CA MET A 87 -12.89 21.78 1.47
C MET A 87 -13.88 20.64 1.42
N TYR A 88 -15.11 20.84 0.95
CA TYR A 88 -16.07 19.75 0.73
C TYR A 88 -15.56 18.73 -0.29
N ALA A 89 -14.98 19.18 -1.40
CA ALA A 89 -14.38 18.29 -2.38
C ALA A 89 -13.21 17.49 -1.77
N LEU A 90 -12.39 18.12 -0.93
CA LEU A 90 -11.31 17.44 -0.22
C LEU A 90 -11.83 16.36 0.72
N PHE A 91 -12.84 16.68 1.56
CA PHE A 91 -13.42 15.71 2.49
C PHE A 91 -14.09 14.54 1.76
N ALA A 92 -14.77 14.80 0.64
CA ALA A 92 -15.33 13.74 -0.19
C ALA A 92 -14.24 12.79 -0.72
N VAL A 93 -13.13 13.34 -1.22
CA VAL A 93 -11.99 12.54 -1.68
C VAL A 93 -11.35 11.77 -0.52
N LEU A 94 -11.18 12.39 0.66
CA LEU A 94 -10.65 11.70 1.84
C LEU A 94 -11.53 10.52 2.26
N GLY A 95 -12.86 10.70 2.26
CA GLY A 95 -13.81 9.63 2.55
C GLY A 95 -13.64 8.42 1.62
N ILE A 96 -13.48 8.69 0.32
CA ILE A 96 -13.26 7.65 -0.68
C ILE A 96 -11.88 6.97 -0.50
N VAL A 97 -10.85 7.73 -0.20
CA VAL A 97 -9.48 7.25 -0.01
C VAL A 97 -9.33 6.33 1.20
N ILE A 98 -10.17 6.47 2.25
CA ILE A 98 -10.23 5.52 3.36
C ILE A 98 -10.51 4.10 2.86
N PHE A 99 -11.50 3.94 1.98
CA PHE A 99 -11.85 2.63 1.39
C PHE A 99 -10.74 2.10 0.48
N PHE A 100 -10.05 3.00 -0.25
CA PHE A 100 -8.90 2.59 -1.03
C PHE A 100 -7.79 2.00 -0.15
N TRP A 101 -7.37 2.70 0.90
CA TRP A 101 -6.31 2.21 1.78
C TRP A 101 -6.70 0.96 2.55
N PHE A 102 -7.97 0.86 2.96
CA PHE A 102 -8.51 -0.39 3.51
C PHE A 102 -8.33 -1.56 2.53
N SER A 103 -8.75 -1.39 1.28
CA SER A 103 -8.63 -2.43 0.26
C SER A 103 -7.18 -2.71 -0.11
N PHE A 104 -6.38 -1.67 -0.33
CA PHE A 104 -4.98 -1.80 -0.74
C PHE A 104 -4.16 -2.57 0.30
N HIS A 105 -4.26 -2.23 1.58
CA HIS A 105 -3.49 -2.89 2.63
C HIS A 105 -3.97 -4.32 2.95
N GLN A 106 -5.05 -4.80 2.35
CA GLN A 106 -5.37 -6.24 2.37
C GLN A 106 -4.30 -7.08 1.66
N ASN A 107 -3.41 -6.47 0.89
CA ASN A 107 -2.25 -7.16 0.32
C ASN A 107 -1.35 -7.80 1.39
N GLY A 108 -1.21 -7.15 2.55
CA GLY A 108 -0.43 -7.63 3.70
C GLY A 108 -1.22 -8.55 4.64
N GLN A 109 -2.52 -8.71 4.44
CA GLN A 109 -3.40 -9.50 5.30
C GLN A 109 -4.06 -10.64 4.49
N SER A 110 -5.20 -10.38 3.88
CA SER A 110 -5.98 -11.39 3.16
C SER A 110 -5.22 -12.02 2.00
N LEU A 111 -4.44 -11.22 1.24
CA LEU A 111 -3.65 -11.74 0.13
C LEU A 111 -2.48 -12.62 0.61
N ALA A 112 -1.92 -12.35 1.80
CA ALA A 112 -0.91 -13.21 2.40
C ALA A 112 -1.48 -14.57 2.81
N TYR A 113 -2.71 -14.59 3.36
CA TYR A 113 -3.40 -15.86 3.63
C TYR A 113 -3.73 -16.62 2.35
N PHE A 114 -4.24 -15.92 1.33
CA PHE A 114 -4.47 -16.52 0.02
C PHE A 114 -3.19 -17.11 -0.58
N ALA A 115 -2.08 -16.38 -0.49
CA ALA A 115 -0.78 -16.87 -0.96
C ALA A 115 -0.33 -18.14 -0.23
N ARG A 116 -0.51 -18.20 1.08
CA ARG A 116 -0.17 -19.38 1.90
C ARG A 116 -1.01 -20.59 1.53
N ASP A 117 -2.32 -20.40 1.37
CA ASP A 117 -3.27 -21.52 1.27
C ASP A 117 -3.43 -21.98 -0.19
N PHE A 118 -3.50 -21.07 -1.16
CA PHE A 118 -3.89 -21.37 -2.54
C PHE A 118 -2.81 -21.09 -3.60
N VAL A 119 -1.59 -20.69 -3.21
CA VAL A 119 -0.50 -20.48 -4.16
C VAL A 119 0.69 -21.36 -3.84
N GLN A 120 1.38 -21.82 -4.88
CA GLN A 120 2.61 -22.61 -4.74
C GLN A 120 3.75 -21.69 -4.24
N THR A 121 3.88 -21.58 -2.92
CA THR A 121 4.90 -20.78 -2.26
C THR A 121 5.90 -21.64 -1.47
N ASP A 122 6.05 -22.89 -1.85
CA ASP A 122 6.79 -23.89 -1.08
C ASP A 122 8.28 -23.53 -0.86
N LYS A 123 8.86 -22.71 -1.75
CA LYS A 123 10.25 -22.25 -1.69
C LYS A 123 10.41 -20.83 -1.14
N ILE A 124 9.33 -20.06 -1.05
CA ILE A 124 9.36 -18.64 -0.67
C ILE A 124 8.25 -18.40 0.33
N ALA A 125 8.60 -17.89 1.52
CA ALA A 125 7.60 -17.57 2.52
C ALA A 125 6.56 -16.56 1.98
N PRO A 126 5.25 -16.74 2.29
CA PRO A 126 4.18 -15.90 1.78
C PRO A 126 4.39 -14.39 2.02
N GLU A 127 5.05 -14.03 3.10
CA GLU A 127 5.35 -12.66 3.48
C GLU A 127 6.34 -11.98 2.52
N ILE A 128 7.26 -12.77 1.93
CA ILE A 128 8.27 -12.24 0.99
C ILE A 128 7.61 -11.74 -0.30
N TRP A 129 6.46 -12.30 -0.68
CA TRP A 129 5.71 -11.86 -1.86
C TRP A 129 5.27 -10.40 -1.76
N GLN A 130 5.13 -9.84 -0.56
CA GLN A 130 4.87 -8.41 -0.37
C GLN A 130 5.99 -7.53 -0.90
N ALA A 131 7.23 -8.02 -0.99
CA ALA A 131 8.37 -7.30 -1.56
C ALA A 131 8.22 -7.03 -3.07
N ILE A 132 7.29 -7.71 -3.76
CA ILE A 132 6.97 -7.44 -5.17
C ILE A 132 6.40 -6.03 -5.33
N ASN A 133 5.61 -5.53 -4.36
CA ASN A 133 5.07 -4.17 -4.44
C ASN A 133 6.19 -3.11 -4.48
N PRO A 134 7.13 -2.99 -3.52
CA PRO A 134 8.25 -2.05 -3.62
C PRO A 134 9.07 -2.22 -4.89
N PHE A 135 9.29 -3.44 -5.35
CA PHE A 135 9.97 -3.69 -6.63
C PHE A 135 9.21 -3.06 -7.79
N PHE A 136 7.91 -3.31 -7.90
CA PHE A 136 7.09 -2.69 -8.94
C PHE A 136 7.00 -1.17 -8.80
N VAL A 137 6.99 -0.62 -7.58
CA VAL A 137 7.05 0.83 -7.36
C VAL A 137 8.28 1.42 -8.05
N ILE A 138 9.45 0.82 -7.85
CA ILE A 138 10.70 1.31 -8.47
C ILE A 138 10.62 1.23 -10.00
N VAL A 139 10.16 0.11 -10.55
CA VAL A 139 10.14 -0.13 -12.00
C VAL A 139 9.04 0.68 -12.69
N LEU A 140 7.84 0.75 -12.10
CA LEU A 140 6.66 1.37 -12.74
C LEU A 140 6.62 2.89 -12.56
N THR A 141 7.25 3.45 -11.53
CA THR A 141 7.25 4.91 -11.30
C THR A 141 7.74 5.69 -12.52
N PRO A 142 8.92 5.39 -13.11
CA PRO A 142 9.37 6.10 -14.31
C PRO A 142 8.40 5.95 -15.48
N LEU A 143 7.81 4.76 -15.68
CA LEU A 143 6.88 4.50 -16.77
C LEU A 143 5.58 5.31 -16.62
N ILE A 144 5.05 5.39 -15.41
CA ILE A 144 3.85 6.18 -15.11
C ILE A 144 4.13 7.68 -15.23
N MET A 145 5.32 8.13 -14.80
CA MET A 145 5.74 9.52 -14.99
C MET A 145 5.86 9.87 -16.48
N LEU A 146 6.44 9.00 -17.29
CA LEU A 146 6.51 9.18 -18.75
C LEU A 146 5.11 9.19 -19.39
N PHE A 147 4.23 8.30 -18.97
CA PHE A 147 2.85 8.24 -19.43
C PHE A 147 2.11 9.56 -19.17
N PHE A 148 2.11 10.04 -17.94
CA PHE A 148 1.47 11.32 -17.63
C PHE A 148 2.16 12.52 -18.30
N GLY A 149 3.49 12.51 -18.37
CA GLY A 149 4.26 13.53 -19.07
C GLY A 149 3.91 13.63 -20.55
N TYR A 150 3.65 12.51 -21.21
CA TYR A 150 3.19 12.47 -22.59
C TYR A 150 1.84 13.18 -22.78
N PHE A 151 0.86 12.94 -21.91
CA PHE A 151 -0.44 13.64 -21.98
C PHE A 151 -0.32 15.13 -21.69
N THR A 152 0.50 15.50 -20.70
CA THR A 152 0.75 16.90 -20.37
C THR A 152 1.40 17.65 -21.54
N ARG A 153 2.39 17.03 -22.21
CA ARG A 153 3.04 17.63 -23.40
C ARG A 153 2.08 17.83 -24.59
N ARG A 154 1.01 17.03 -24.66
CA ARG A 154 -0.04 17.16 -25.69
C ARG A 154 -1.17 18.13 -25.28
N GLY A 155 -1.01 18.88 -24.20
CA GLY A 155 -2.04 19.79 -23.72
C GLY A 155 -3.30 19.12 -23.17
N ARG A 156 -3.25 17.79 -22.92
CA ARG A 156 -4.38 17.00 -22.37
C ARG A 156 -4.07 16.59 -20.94
N GLU A 157 -4.00 17.56 -20.05
CA GLU A 157 -3.79 17.27 -18.64
C GLU A 157 -5.00 16.54 -18.03
N ILE A 158 -4.76 15.34 -17.53
CA ILE A 158 -5.77 14.61 -16.76
C ILE A 158 -5.84 15.23 -15.37
N SER A 159 -7.03 15.66 -14.94
CA SER A 159 -7.20 16.25 -13.60
C SER A 159 -6.88 15.22 -12.49
N THR A 160 -6.33 15.69 -11.38
CA THR A 160 -5.91 14.83 -10.26
C THR A 160 -7.04 13.95 -9.72
N PRO A 161 -8.29 14.44 -9.54
CA PRO A 161 -9.40 13.57 -9.13
C PRO A 161 -9.69 12.42 -10.12
N LYS A 162 -9.56 12.68 -11.43
CA LYS A 162 -9.71 11.61 -12.44
C LYS A 162 -8.62 10.56 -12.33
N LYS A 163 -7.36 10.97 -12.08
CA LYS A 163 -6.25 10.03 -11.87
C LYS A 163 -6.51 9.16 -10.65
N ILE A 164 -6.99 9.74 -9.53
CA ILE A 164 -7.37 9.00 -8.33
C ILE A 164 -8.49 8.00 -8.65
N ALA A 165 -9.53 8.42 -9.37
CA ALA A 165 -10.63 7.53 -9.76
C ALA A 165 -10.16 6.36 -10.63
N PHE A 166 -9.25 6.60 -11.58
CA PHE A 166 -8.62 5.53 -12.38
C PHE A 166 -7.83 4.56 -11.49
N GLY A 167 -7.02 5.08 -10.56
CA GLY A 167 -6.28 4.24 -9.61
C GLY A 167 -7.20 3.33 -8.79
N MET A 168 -8.32 3.87 -8.31
CA MET A 168 -9.32 3.09 -7.58
C MET A 168 -9.97 2.02 -8.45
N GLY A 169 -10.30 2.36 -9.72
CA GLY A 169 -10.82 1.40 -10.68
C GLY A 169 -9.85 0.24 -10.93
N ILE A 170 -8.55 0.54 -11.08
CA ILE A 170 -7.49 -0.45 -11.27
C ILE A 170 -7.36 -1.36 -10.02
N ALA A 171 -7.41 -0.80 -8.81
CA ALA A 171 -7.42 -1.59 -7.58
C ALA A 171 -8.65 -2.51 -7.49
N GLY A 172 -9.83 -2.00 -7.85
CA GLY A 172 -11.04 -2.80 -7.95
C GLY A 172 -10.92 -3.96 -8.94
N LEU A 173 -10.31 -3.71 -10.10
CA LEU A 173 -10.04 -4.76 -11.10
C LEU A 173 -9.07 -5.82 -10.58
N ALA A 174 -8.07 -5.48 -9.79
CA ALA A 174 -7.15 -6.43 -9.18
C ALA A 174 -7.88 -7.43 -8.27
N PHE A 175 -8.75 -6.94 -7.40
CA PHE A 175 -9.54 -7.79 -6.51
C PHE A 175 -10.64 -8.55 -7.25
N LEU A 176 -11.25 -7.94 -8.25
CA LEU A 176 -12.23 -8.61 -9.11
C LEU A 176 -11.58 -9.79 -9.87
N PHE A 177 -10.39 -9.58 -10.41
CA PHE A 177 -9.60 -10.65 -11.03
C PHE A 177 -9.37 -11.81 -10.05
N LEU A 178 -8.92 -11.51 -8.82
CA LEU A 178 -8.68 -12.52 -7.80
C LEU A 178 -9.97 -13.27 -7.43
N THR A 179 -11.10 -12.56 -7.33
CA THR A 179 -12.40 -13.15 -7.02
C THR A 179 -12.86 -14.10 -8.13
N ILE A 180 -12.81 -13.65 -9.38
CA ILE A 180 -13.20 -14.47 -10.55
C ILE A 180 -12.28 -15.69 -10.65
N PHE A 181 -10.97 -15.49 -10.48
CA PHE A 181 -9.99 -16.56 -10.48
C PHE A 181 -10.29 -17.61 -9.40
N SER A 182 -10.51 -17.17 -8.16
CA SER A 182 -10.85 -18.06 -7.04
C SER A 182 -12.13 -18.85 -7.29
N TRP A 183 -13.13 -18.20 -7.88
CA TRP A 183 -14.39 -18.85 -8.22
C TRP A 183 -14.23 -19.88 -9.34
N GLN A 184 -13.47 -19.57 -10.38
CA GLN A 184 -13.19 -20.51 -11.49
C GLN A 184 -12.40 -21.73 -11.03
N GLN A 185 -11.49 -21.56 -10.05
CA GLN A 185 -10.73 -22.66 -9.47
C GLN A 185 -11.54 -23.48 -8.46
N GLY A 186 -12.74 -23.00 -8.08
CA GLY A 186 -13.58 -23.69 -7.10
C GLY A 186 -12.95 -23.75 -5.70
N TYR A 187 -12.21 -22.72 -5.30
CA TYR A 187 -11.58 -22.71 -3.98
C TYR A 187 -12.63 -22.81 -2.87
N PRO A 188 -12.44 -23.74 -1.91
CA PRO A 188 -13.37 -23.96 -0.82
C PRO A 188 -13.29 -22.84 0.21
N SER A 189 -14.28 -22.83 1.14
CA SER A 189 -14.22 -21.98 2.33
C SER A 189 -13.03 -22.37 3.22
N ALA A 190 -12.60 -21.44 4.10
CA ALA A 190 -11.49 -21.71 5.01
C ALA A 190 -11.74 -22.90 5.94
N GLU A 191 -13.00 -23.15 6.35
CA GLU A 191 -13.37 -24.31 7.15
C GLU A 191 -13.19 -25.61 6.37
N THR A 192 -13.79 -25.69 5.18
CA THR A 192 -13.65 -26.85 4.30
C THR A 192 -12.18 -27.11 3.94
N PHE A 193 -11.41 -26.04 3.67
CA PHE A 193 -9.99 -26.16 3.37
C PHE A 193 -9.19 -26.75 4.53
N LYS A 194 -9.51 -26.40 5.79
CA LYS A 194 -8.83 -26.97 6.97
C LYS A 194 -9.03 -28.48 7.09
N GLU A 195 -10.23 -28.98 6.76
CA GLU A 195 -10.60 -30.40 6.84
C GLU A 195 -10.07 -31.24 5.66
N MET A 196 -9.67 -30.62 4.57
CA MET A 196 -9.16 -31.33 3.39
C MET A 196 -7.84 -32.03 3.65
N ASP A 197 -7.63 -33.16 2.96
CA ASP A 197 -6.37 -33.90 2.95
C ASP A 197 -5.22 -33.10 2.31
N THR A 198 -3.99 -33.37 2.73
CA THR A 198 -2.76 -32.67 2.30
C THR A 198 -2.54 -32.77 0.79
N VAL A 199 -2.87 -33.90 0.18
CA VAL A 199 -2.73 -34.13 -1.27
C VAL A 199 -3.74 -33.28 -2.04
N ALA A 200 -4.99 -33.23 -1.57
CA ALA A 200 -6.03 -32.40 -2.18
C ALA A 200 -5.69 -30.90 -2.08
N LYS A 201 -5.19 -30.45 -0.92
CA LYS A 201 -4.70 -29.06 -0.74
C LYS A 201 -3.58 -28.70 -1.73
N ALA A 202 -2.62 -29.60 -1.92
CA ALA A 202 -1.51 -29.38 -2.85
C ALA A 202 -1.97 -29.30 -4.31
N GLY A 203 -2.97 -30.11 -4.69
CA GLY A 203 -3.53 -30.12 -6.04
C GLY A 203 -4.31 -28.84 -6.41
N MET A 204 -4.79 -28.08 -5.43
CA MET A 204 -5.55 -26.86 -5.64
C MET A 204 -4.66 -25.60 -5.80
N LYS A 205 -3.37 -25.69 -5.49
CA LYS A 205 -2.49 -24.52 -5.49
C LYS A 205 -2.21 -24.00 -6.89
N ALA A 206 -2.52 -22.72 -7.10
CA ALA A 206 -2.19 -21.99 -8.32
C ALA A 206 -0.70 -21.64 -8.40
N GLY A 207 -0.23 -21.36 -9.61
CA GLY A 207 1.12 -20.85 -9.81
C GLY A 207 1.30 -19.42 -9.24
N PRO A 208 2.54 -19.01 -8.90
CA PRO A 208 2.87 -17.70 -8.33
C PRO A 208 2.49 -16.50 -9.19
N TRP A 209 2.28 -16.71 -10.49
CA TRP A 209 1.92 -15.65 -11.44
C TRP A 209 0.65 -14.88 -11.03
N VAL A 210 -0.28 -15.53 -10.32
CA VAL A 210 -1.51 -14.89 -9.82
C VAL A 210 -1.18 -13.74 -8.89
N LEU A 211 -0.24 -13.96 -7.95
CA LEU A 211 0.23 -12.91 -7.04
C LEU A 211 0.92 -11.79 -7.80
N ILE A 212 1.78 -12.12 -8.77
CA ILE A 212 2.50 -11.14 -9.60
C ILE A 212 1.50 -10.21 -10.30
N VAL A 213 0.45 -10.77 -10.90
CA VAL A 213 -0.60 -9.99 -11.59
C VAL A 213 -1.35 -9.09 -10.61
N VAL A 214 -1.76 -9.61 -9.44
CA VAL A 214 -2.47 -8.82 -8.44
C VAL A 214 -1.59 -7.68 -7.91
N TYR A 215 -0.35 -7.97 -7.53
CA TYR A 215 0.58 -6.94 -7.06
C TYR A 215 0.89 -5.89 -8.14
N PHE A 216 1.02 -6.30 -9.40
CA PHE A 216 1.19 -5.36 -10.52
C PHE A 216 0.05 -4.34 -10.57
N PHE A 217 -1.21 -4.79 -10.61
CA PHE A 217 -2.36 -3.89 -10.66
C PHE A 217 -2.49 -3.05 -9.40
N LEU A 218 -2.26 -3.62 -8.21
CA LEU A 218 -2.29 -2.87 -6.96
C LEU A 218 -1.21 -1.79 -6.91
N THR A 219 0.01 -2.08 -7.39
CA THR A 219 1.08 -1.09 -7.44
C THR A 219 0.79 0.02 -8.44
N VAL A 220 0.24 -0.31 -9.62
CA VAL A 220 -0.21 0.72 -10.57
C VAL A 220 -1.26 1.61 -9.90
N ALA A 221 -2.25 1.04 -9.23
CA ALA A 221 -3.27 1.81 -8.51
C ALA A 221 -2.67 2.72 -7.42
N GLU A 222 -1.72 2.22 -6.65
CA GLU A 222 -1.01 2.99 -5.63
C GLU A 222 -0.27 4.18 -6.23
N LEU A 223 0.45 4.00 -7.32
CA LEU A 223 1.18 5.08 -8.00
C LEU A 223 0.26 6.17 -8.58
N PHE A 224 -1.00 5.82 -8.88
CA PHE A 224 -2.02 6.80 -9.28
C PHE A 224 -2.60 7.59 -8.10
N ILE A 225 -2.53 7.07 -6.88
CA ILE A 225 -3.21 7.67 -5.73
C ILE A 225 -2.23 8.32 -4.77
N SER A 226 -1.16 7.63 -4.39
CA SER A 226 -0.28 8.07 -3.31
C SER A 226 0.43 9.40 -3.59
N PRO A 227 1.23 9.56 -4.67
CA PRO A 227 1.91 10.83 -4.93
C PRO A 227 0.95 11.93 -5.39
N LEU A 228 -0.10 11.58 -6.12
CA LEU A 228 -1.06 12.55 -6.65
C LEU A 228 -2.03 13.05 -5.58
N GLY A 229 -2.34 12.24 -4.59
CA GLY A 229 -3.20 12.62 -3.49
C GLY A 229 -2.61 13.73 -2.65
N LEU A 230 -1.35 13.61 -2.23
CA LEU A 230 -0.66 14.68 -1.49
C LEU A 230 -0.56 15.97 -2.33
N SER A 231 -0.28 15.84 -3.64
CA SER A 231 -0.29 16.99 -4.56
C SER A 231 -1.68 17.62 -4.67
N PHE A 232 -2.73 16.84 -4.72
CA PHE A 232 -4.12 17.31 -4.73
C PHE A 232 -4.45 18.10 -3.46
N VAL A 233 -4.16 17.52 -2.30
CA VAL A 233 -4.36 18.18 -1.00
C VAL A 233 -3.63 19.53 -0.96
N SER A 234 -2.37 19.57 -1.39
CA SER A 234 -1.58 20.81 -1.41
C SER A 234 -2.16 21.91 -2.33
N LYS A 235 -2.83 21.51 -3.42
CA LYS A 235 -3.45 22.45 -4.37
C LYS A 235 -4.81 22.96 -3.92
N VAL A 236 -5.57 22.12 -3.22
CA VAL A 236 -6.97 22.41 -2.82
C VAL A 236 -7.03 23.08 -1.47
N ALA A 237 -6.15 22.71 -0.54
CA ALA A 237 -6.14 23.25 0.81
C ALA A 237 -5.77 24.74 0.82
N PRO A 238 -6.45 25.55 1.67
CA PRO A 238 -6.04 26.92 1.94
C PRO A 238 -4.61 26.97 2.51
N LYS A 239 -3.82 27.97 2.14
CA LYS A 239 -2.40 28.10 2.57
C LYS A 239 -2.20 27.96 4.08
N ASN A 240 -3.12 28.47 4.88
CA ASN A 240 -3.07 28.41 6.36
C ASN A 240 -3.47 27.04 6.95
N LEU A 241 -4.15 26.17 6.20
CA LEU A 241 -4.60 24.86 6.63
C LEU A 241 -3.90 23.70 5.89
N GLN A 242 -2.92 24.00 5.06
CA GLN A 242 -2.27 23.02 4.20
C GLN A 242 -1.65 21.84 5.00
N GLY A 243 -0.97 22.15 6.11
CA GLY A 243 -0.39 21.10 6.98
C GLY A 243 -1.47 20.24 7.63
N LEU A 244 -2.57 20.85 8.10
CA LEU A 244 -3.71 20.12 8.66
C LEU A 244 -4.34 19.20 7.60
N CYS A 245 -4.57 19.70 6.40
CA CYS A 245 -5.16 18.91 5.32
C CYS A 245 -4.25 17.75 4.87
N GLN A 246 -2.92 17.94 4.87
CA GLN A 246 -1.97 16.86 4.63
C GLN A 246 -1.98 15.83 5.77
N GLY A 247 -2.10 16.28 7.02
CA GLY A 247 -2.30 15.40 8.17
C GLY A 247 -3.59 14.58 8.06
N LEU A 248 -4.70 15.20 7.59
CA LEU A 248 -5.95 14.48 7.33
C LEU A 248 -5.82 13.43 6.22
N TRP A 249 -4.99 13.66 5.21
CA TRP A 249 -4.68 12.63 4.20
C TRP A 249 -4.02 11.41 4.83
N LEU A 250 -3.02 11.60 5.68
CA LEU A 250 -2.40 10.51 6.44
C LEU A 250 -3.38 9.88 7.42
N GLY A 251 -4.26 10.69 8.03
CA GLY A 251 -5.36 10.22 8.88
C GLY A 251 -6.34 9.31 8.14
N ALA A 252 -6.64 9.59 6.88
CA ALA A 252 -7.48 8.73 6.04
C ALA A 252 -6.82 7.35 5.82
N THR A 253 -5.51 7.31 5.63
CA THR A 253 -4.75 6.04 5.56
C THR A 253 -4.84 5.28 6.89
N ALA A 254 -4.66 5.97 8.02
CA ALA A 254 -4.76 5.36 9.35
C ALA A 254 -6.16 4.80 9.62
N LEU A 255 -7.22 5.52 9.24
CA LEU A 255 -8.61 5.04 9.35
C LEU A 255 -8.85 3.81 8.47
N GLY A 256 -8.33 3.78 7.24
CA GLY A 256 -8.40 2.59 6.39
C GLY A 256 -7.74 1.39 7.06
N ASN A 257 -6.57 1.59 7.66
CA ASN A 257 -5.82 0.54 8.36
C ASN A 257 -6.53 0.05 9.63
N LEU A 258 -7.30 0.90 10.30
CA LEU A 258 -8.06 0.50 11.48
C LEU A 258 -9.04 -0.64 11.18
N PHE A 259 -9.56 -0.73 9.95
CA PHE A 259 -10.52 -1.74 9.54
C PHE A 259 -9.88 -2.98 8.89
N LEU A 260 -8.56 -3.07 8.83
CA LEU A 260 -7.86 -4.19 8.15
C LEU A 260 -8.21 -5.58 8.71
N TRP A 261 -8.53 -5.67 9.99
CA TRP A 261 -8.94 -6.92 10.64
C TRP A 261 -10.20 -7.56 10.03
N ILE A 262 -11.03 -6.79 9.32
CA ILE A 262 -12.26 -7.29 8.68
C ILE A 262 -11.92 -8.32 7.59
N GLY A 263 -10.87 -8.10 6.79
CA GLY A 263 -10.45 -9.02 5.74
C GLY A 263 -10.12 -10.42 6.27
N PRO A 264 -9.19 -10.57 7.21
CA PRO A 264 -8.91 -11.84 7.86
C PRO A 264 -10.11 -12.50 8.54
N LEU A 265 -11.00 -11.69 9.15
CA LEU A 265 -12.21 -12.20 9.77
C LEU A 265 -13.15 -12.83 8.72
N MET A 266 -13.30 -12.19 7.57
CA MET A 266 -14.12 -12.72 6.46
C MET A 266 -13.45 -13.91 5.78
N TYR A 267 -12.13 -13.92 5.68
CA TYR A 267 -11.38 -15.02 5.09
C TYR A 267 -11.47 -16.31 5.93
N ASN A 268 -11.53 -16.20 7.24
CA ASN A 268 -11.58 -17.35 8.16
C ASN A 268 -13.00 -17.87 8.42
N LYS A 269 -14.03 -17.27 7.85
CA LYS A 269 -15.42 -17.79 7.83
C LYS A 269 -15.67 -18.56 6.55
#